data_614f3799ae43a0f6daa24eb772b33883
#
_entry.id   614f3799ae43a0f6daa24eb772b33883
#
_cell.length_a   1.000
_cell.length_b   1.000
_cell.length_c   1.000
_cell.angle_alpha   90.00
_cell.angle_beta   90.00
_cell.angle_gamma   90.00
#
_symmetry.space_group_name_H-M   'P 1'
#
loop_
_entity.id
_entity.type
_entity.pdbx_description
1 polymer ?
#
loop_
_entity_poly.entity_id
_entity_poly.type
_entity_poly.pdbx_seq_one_letter_code
_entity_poly.pdbx_strand_id
1 'polypeptide(L)'
;MIVLDIGSTPRSALEDPGDMRRFNVRIDGGTDLARIAAAFQATGLGAFESMERALVKVSAVRDLAAGQAGPEWEDGFVGMLAYAEGKGWFDREAGTIAAHCELGA
;
A
#
# COMPACT_ATOMS: atom_id res chain seq x y z
N MET A 1 7.30 1.85 -2.00
CA MET A 1 6.15 2.22 -2.88
C MET A 1 5.35 0.97 -3.22
N ILE A 2 4.05 1.03 -3.06
CA ILE A 2 3.16 -0.04 -3.47
C ILE A 2 2.69 0.24 -4.89
N VAL A 3 2.68 -0.78 -5.75
CA VAL A 3 2.17 -0.66 -7.12
C VAL A 3 0.92 -1.52 -7.22
N LEU A 4 -0.18 -0.93 -7.65
CA LEU A 4 -1.43 -1.65 -7.92
C LEU A 4 -1.71 -1.58 -9.42
N ASP A 5 -1.63 -2.73 -10.07
CA ASP A 5 -1.94 -2.87 -11.49
C ASP A 5 -3.41 -3.26 -11.62
N ILE A 6 -4.21 -2.39 -12.23
CA ILE A 6 -5.64 -2.62 -12.42
C ILE A 6 -6.00 -3.03 -13.85
N GLY A 7 -5.02 -3.54 -14.60
CA GLY A 7 -5.24 -4.04 -15.95
C GLY A 7 -6.18 -5.25 -16.00
N SER A 8 -5.94 -6.16 -16.94
CA SER A 8 -6.85 -7.31 -17.14
C SER A 8 -6.97 -8.20 -15.91
N THR A 9 -5.88 -8.37 -15.14
CA THR A 9 -5.89 -9.12 -13.88
C THR A 9 -5.29 -8.23 -12.79
N PRO A 10 -6.09 -7.80 -11.80
CA PRO A 10 -5.57 -6.95 -10.73
C PRO A 10 -4.45 -7.62 -9.96
N ARG A 11 -3.33 -6.90 -9.76
CA ARG A 11 -2.16 -7.39 -9.01
C ARG A 11 -1.55 -6.26 -8.22
N SER A 12 -0.98 -6.60 -7.07
CA SER A 12 -0.22 -5.67 -6.25
C SER A 12 1.22 -6.14 -6.11
N ALA A 13 2.12 -5.18 -5.96
CA ALA A 13 3.54 -5.46 -5.77
C ALA A 13 4.15 -4.36 -4.90
N LEU A 14 5.34 -4.64 -4.37
CA LEU A 14 6.10 -3.68 -3.59
C LEU A 14 7.40 -3.38 -4.33
N GLU A 15 7.60 -2.10 -4.71
CA GLU A 15 8.85 -1.61 -5.30
C GLU A 15 9.66 -0.92 -4.22
N ASP A 16 10.99 -1.06 -4.29
CA ASP A 16 11.92 -0.46 -3.35
C ASP A 16 11.50 -0.69 -1.90
N PRO A 17 11.41 -1.95 -1.45
CA PRO A 17 10.92 -2.23 -0.09
C PRO A 17 11.75 -1.58 1.01
N GLY A 18 13.00 -1.23 0.74
CA GLY A 18 13.85 -0.50 1.69
C GLY A 18 13.55 0.99 1.80
N ASP A 19 12.76 1.56 0.89
CA ASP A 19 12.42 2.98 0.93
C ASP A 19 11.16 3.20 1.79
N MET A 20 11.38 3.52 3.05
CA MET A 20 10.30 3.77 4.02
C MET A 20 9.80 5.21 4.03
N ARG A 21 10.40 6.09 3.20
CA ARG A 21 10.01 7.51 3.13
C ARG A 21 8.78 7.72 2.27
N ARG A 22 8.55 6.82 1.31
CA ARG A 22 7.46 6.93 0.34
C ARG A 22 6.48 5.79 0.53
N PHE A 23 5.53 5.99 1.41
CA PHE A 23 4.44 5.04 1.58
C PHE A 23 3.22 5.57 0.82
N ASN A 24 3.19 5.27 -0.48
CA ASN A 24 2.08 5.63 -1.35
C ASN A 24 1.78 4.47 -2.31
N VAL A 25 0.65 4.58 -3.01
CA VAL A 25 0.20 3.56 -3.96
C VAL A 25 0.22 4.17 -5.35
N ARG A 26 1.00 3.57 -6.26
CA ARG A 26 0.96 3.94 -7.68
C ARG A 26 -0.04 3.04 -8.39
N ILE A 27 -0.97 3.65 -9.12
CA ILE A 27 -2.00 2.93 -9.87
C ILE A 27 -1.56 2.84 -11.33
N ASP A 28 -1.34 1.62 -11.81
CA ASP A 28 -0.98 1.36 -13.20
C ASP A 28 -2.15 0.64 -13.90
N GLY A 29 -2.30 0.85 -15.19
CA GLY A 29 -3.25 0.10 -16.02
C GLY A 29 -4.60 0.75 -16.20
N GLY A 30 -4.83 1.95 -15.67
CA GLY A 30 -6.08 2.67 -15.88
C GLY A 30 -6.33 3.78 -14.87
N THR A 31 -7.41 4.52 -15.07
CA THR A 31 -7.76 5.69 -14.26
C THR A 31 -9.19 5.63 -13.73
N ASP A 32 -9.93 4.57 -13.99
CA ASP A 32 -11.32 4.41 -13.56
C ASP A 32 -11.36 4.14 -12.05
N LEU A 33 -11.96 5.03 -11.29
CA LEU A 33 -12.00 4.95 -9.82
C LEU A 33 -12.73 3.68 -9.34
N ALA A 34 -13.79 3.27 -10.02
CA ALA A 34 -14.51 2.05 -9.66
C ALA A 34 -13.64 0.80 -9.85
N ARG A 35 -12.83 0.77 -10.91
CA ARG A 35 -11.89 -0.33 -11.14
C ARG A 35 -10.75 -0.33 -10.13
N ILE A 36 -10.28 0.85 -9.74
CA ILE A 36 -9.25 0.98 -8.70
C ILE A 36 -9.79 0.41 -7.38
N ALA A 37 -11.00 0.82 -6.99
CA ALA A 37 -11.61 0.31 -5.76
C ALA A 37 -11.79 -1.21 -5.79
N ALA A 38 -12.25 -1.75 -6.92
CA ALA A 38 -12.40 -3.19 -7.09
C ALA A 38 -11.06 -3.92 -7.01
N ALA A 39 -10.00 -3.34 -7.55
CA ALA A 39 -8.66 -3.93 -7.51
C ALA A 39 -8.09 -3.95 -6.09
N PHE A 40 -8.33 -2.92 -5.28
CA PHE A 40 -7.95 -2.94 -3.87
C PHE A 40 -8.57 -4.14 -3.15
N GLN A 41 -9.84 -4.41 -3.40
CA GLN A 41 -10.53 -5.55 -2.78
C GLN A 41 -10.05 -6.89 -3.35
N ALA A 42 -9.92 -6.98 -4.68
CA ALA A 42 -9.52 -8.23 -5.34
C ALA A 42 -8.12 -8.69 -4.94
N THR A 43 -7.19 -7.75 -4.71
CA THR A 43 -5.82 -8.07 -4.30
C THR A 43 -5.66 -8.20 -2.79
N GLY A 44 -6.69 -7.84 -2.01
CA GLY A 44 -6.60 -7.82 -0.56
C GLY A 44 -5.73 -6.70 -0.01
N LEU A 45 -5.42 -5.69 -0.85
CA LEU A 45 -4.53 -4.60 -0.44
C LEU A 45 -5.16 -3.70 0.62
N GLY A 46 -6.47 -3.53 0.59
CA GLY A 46 -7.18 -2.71 1.56
C GLY A 46 -8.45 -2.10 0.98
N ALA A 47 -8.72 -0.84 1.33
CA ALA A 47 -9.91 -0.12 0.88
C ALA A 47 -9.51 1.20 0.22
N PHE A 48 -10.08 1.48 -0.93
CA PHE A 48 -9.87 2.73 -1.64
C PHE A 48 -10.98 3.71 -1.28
N GLU A 49 -10.63 4.84 -0.68
CA GLU A 49 -11.59 5.92 -0.38
C GLU A 49 -11.54 7.02 -1.45
N SER A 50 -10.33 7.47 -1.76
CA SER A 50 -10.08 8.50 -2.77
C SER A 50 -8.61 8.44 -3.18
N MET A 51 -8.23 9.24 -4.18
CA MET A 51 -6.81 9.33 -4.56
C MET A 51 -5.95 9.92 -3.45
N GLU A 52 -6.52 10.77 -2.59
CA GLU A 52 -5.79 11.33 -1.46
C GLU A 52 -5.66 10.35 -0.30
N ARG A 53 -6.57 9.37 -0.22
CA ARG A 53 -6.58 8.47 0.93
C ARG A 53 -7.08 7.08 0.56
N ALA A 54 -6.21 6.11 0.68
CA ALA A 54 -6.57 4.70 0.67
C ALA A 54 -6.11 4.08 1.99
N LEU A 55 -6.84 3.08 2.48
CA LEU A 55 -6.49 2.37 3.69
C LEU A 55 -5.84 1.04 3.29
N VAL A 56 -4.54 0.96 3.47
CA VAL A 56 -3.74 -0.20 3.08
C VAL A 56 -3.57 -1.11 4.29
N LYS A 57 -3.84 -2.40 4.11
CA LYS A 57 -3.65 -3.38 5.19
C LYS A 57 -2.17 -3.60 5.45
N VAL A 58 -1.76 -3.49 6.70
CA VAL A 58 -0.38 -3.77 7.12
C VAL A 58 0.02 -5.20 6.77
N SER A 59 -0.89 -6.16 6.96
CA SER A 59 -0.64 -7.56 6.61
C SER A 59 -0.36 -7.74 5.12
N ALA A 60 -1.06 -6.98 4.26
CA ALA A 60 -0.83 -7.04 2.82
C ALA A 60 0.56 -6.54 2.45
N VAL A 61 1.03 -5.47 3.10
CA VAL A 61 2.39 -4.95 2.86
C VAL A 61 3.44 -5.98 3.27
N ARG A 62 3.25 -6.61 4.42
CA ARG A 62 4.17 -7.66 4.88
C ARG A 62 4.21 -8.85 3.93
N ASP A 63 3.05 -9.26 3.41
CA ASP A 63 2.98 -10.34 2.43
C ASP A 63 3.72 -9.99 1.14
N LEU A 64 3.58 -8.76 0.67
CA LEU A 64 4.29 -8.31 -0.54
C LEU A 64 5.81 -8.24 -0.32
N ALA A 65 6.25 -7.90 0.88
CA ALA A 65 7.67 -7.84 1.22
C ALA A 65 8.29 -9.22 1.41
N ALA A 66 7.49 -10.23 1.70
CA ALA A 66 7.98 -11.59 1.94
C ALA A 66 8.71 -12.12 0.69
N GLY A 67 9.95 -12.57 0.89
CA GLY A 67 10.79 -13.07 -0.19
C GLY A 67 11.56 -12.01 -0.97
N GLN A 68 11.28 -10.72 -0.73
CA GLN A 68 11.99 -9.62 -1.40
C GLN A 68 12.91 -8.85 -0.45
N ALA A 69 12.55 -8.80 0.82
CA ALA A 69 13.23 -7.97 1.81
C ALA A 69 14.00 -8.83 2.80
N GLY A 70 15.12 -8.31 3.27
CA GLY A 70 15.92 -8.96 4.32
C GLY A 70 15.31 -8.76 5.72
N PRO A 71 15.92 -9.35 6.77
CA PRO A 71 15.39 -9.24 8.13
C PRO A 71 15.35 -7.81 8.66
N GLU A 72 16.18 -6.92 8.14
CA GLU A 72 16.21 -5.51 8.54
C GLU A 72 14.96 -4.75 8.08
N TRP A 73 14.27 -5.25 7.07
CA TRP A 73 13.07 -4.59 6.53
C TRP A 73 11.97 -4.46 7.59
N GLU A 74 11.75 -5.49 8.38
CA GLU A 74 10.69 -5.48 9.41
C GLU A 74 10.97 -4.38 10.45
N ASP A 75 12.23 -4.21 10.85
CA ASP A 75 12.61 -3.16 11.81
C ASP A 75 12.32 -1.76 11.24
N GLY A 76 12.67 -1.54 9.98
CA GLY A 76 12.38 -0.28 9.30
C GLY A 76 10.87 -0.05 9.15
N PHE A 77 10.12 -1.09 8.84
CA PHE A 77 8.67 -1.00 8.69
C PHE A 77 7.98 -0.67 10.01
N VAL A 78 8.41 -1.31 11.11
CA VAL A 78 7.89 -1.00 12.45
C VAL A 78 8.17 0.46 12.81
N GLY A 79 9.36 0.96 12.49
CA GLY A 79 9.70 2.38 12.69
C GLY A 79 8.81 3.32 11.89
N MET A 80 8.51 2.95 10.64
CA MET A 80 7.60 3.73 9.79
C MET A 80 6.18 3.72 10.35
N LEU A 81 5.69 2.58 10.84
CA LEU A 81 4.37 2.47 11.45
C LEU A 81 4.27 3.36 12.70
N ALA A 82 5.30 3.40 13.53
CA ALA A 82 5.32 4.25 14.72
C ALA A 82 5.24 5.74 14.33
N TYR A 83 5.97 6.13 13.29
CA TYR A 83 5.90 7.49 12.77
C TYR A 83 4.50 7.82 12.24
N ALA A 84 3.91 6.91 11.46
CA ALA A 84 2.58 7.10 10.91
C ALA A 84 1.50 7.16 11.99
N GLU A 85 1.65 6.38 13.07
CA GLU A 85 0.73 6.43 14.20
C GLU A 85 0.76 7.81 14.86
N GLY A 86 1.93 8.38 15.03
CA GLY A 86 2.07 9.73 15.57
C GLY A 86 1.43 10.82 14.70
N LYS A 87 1.30 10.56 13.40
CA LYS A 87 0.63 11.45 12.45
C LYS A 87 -0.87 11.17 12.30
N GLY A 88 -1.37 10.12 12.92
CA GLY A 88 -2.77 9.71 12.78
C GLY A 88 -3.07 8.94 11.50
N TRP A 89 -2.04 8.44 10.80
CA TRP A 89 -2.21 7.70 9.55
C TRP A 89 -2.33 6.20 9.74
N PHE A 90 -1.83 5.68 10.85
CA PHE A 90 -1.88 4.26 11.16
C PHE A 90 -2.94 3.98 12.22
N ASP A 91 -3.90 3.12 11.87
CA ASP A 91 -4.92 2.61 12.80
C ASP A 91 -4.50 1.22 13.26
N ARG A 92 -4.03 1.14 14.49
CA ARG A 92 -3.53 -0.10 15.06
C ARG A 92 -4.63 -1.15 15.23
N GLU A 93 -5.84 -0.74 15.56
CA GLU A 93 -6.96 -1.66 15.74
C GLU A 93 -7.41 -2.27 14.42
N ALA A 94 -7.55 -1.44 13.40
CA ALA A 94 -7.95 -1.90 12.07
C ALA A 94 -6.80 -2.58 11.32
N GLY A 95 -5.56 -2.33 11.71
CA GLY A 95 -4.38 -2.84 11.02
C GLY A 95 -4.20 -2.21 9.65
N THR A 96 -4.57 -0.93 9.50
CA THR A 96 -4.49 -0.21 8.24
C THR A 96 -3.66 1.06 8.38
N ILE A 97 -3.05 1.46 7.27
CA ILE A 97 -2.30 2.69 7.18
C ILE A 97 -2.83 3.52 6.01
N ALA A 98 -3.07 4.81 6.25
CA ALA A 98 -3.55 5.71 5.21
C ALA A 98 -2.42 6.01 4.24
N ALA A 99 -2.70 5.89 2.95
CA ALA A 99 -1.75 6.12 1.89
C ALA A 99 -2.34 7.03 0.83
N HIS A 100 -1.49 7.87 0.24
CA HIS A 100 -1.84 8.67 -0.93
C HIS A 100 -1.71 7.80 -2.17
N CYS A 101 -2.63 7.96 -3.12
CA CYS A 101 -2.59 7.27 -4.39
C CYS A 101 -2.19 8.23 -5.50
N GLU A 102 -1.41 7.72 -6.47
CA GLU A 102 -1.03 8.48 -7.66
C GLU A 102 -1.17 7.61 -8.89
N LEU A 103 -1.48 8.23 -10.03
CA LEU A 103 -1.58 7.51 -11.28
C LEU A 103 -0.18 7.31 -11.86
N GLY A 104 0.09 6.08 -12.30
CA GLY A 104 1.29 5.78 -13.06
C GLY A 104 1.21 6.36 -14.46
N ALA A 105 2.34 6.51 -15.09
CA ALA A 105 2.41 7.03 -16.46
C ALA A 105 1.81 6.07 -17.48
#